data_9fbf7d87404d0e8339c1bee392c9a79c
#
_entry.id   9fbf7d87404d0e8339c1bee392c9a79c
#
_cell.length_a   1.000
_cell.length_b   1.000
_cell.length_c   1.000
_cell.angle_alpha   90.00
_cell.angle_beta   90.00
_cell.angle_gamma   90.00
#
_symmetry.space_group_name_H-M   'P 1'
#
loop_
_entity.id
_entity.type
_entity.pdbx_description
1 polymer ?
#
loop_
_entity_poly.entity_id
_entity_poly.type
_entity_poly.pdbx_seq_one_letter_code
_entity_poly.pdbx_strand_id
1 'polypeptide(L)'
;MLVTQEQKQQPAAGAAAGKDTAVGKDTGTGAAAFEPKIVAFCCNWCSYAGADGAGTARKHYPANVKIIKVPCSGRVRPLFILRAFQKGADGGILCGCHPGDCHYMTGNYYARRRMDLLLSMLDYLGVAKDRLRVAWVSASEGARFADLMNEFTAHIASLGENVKLRDMRCRK
;
A
#
# COMPACT_ATOMS: atom_id res chain seq x y z
N MET A 1 -34.97 -16.12 13.17
CA MET A 1 -34.85 -15.17 12.07
C MET A 1 -33.41 -15.27 11.52
N LEU A 2 -33.30 -15.95 10.38
CA LEU A 2 -32.03 -16.21 9.70
C LEU A 2 -31.71 -14.98 8.82
N VAL A 3 -30.59 -14.32 9.11
CA VAL A 3 -30.06 -13.24 8.27
C VAL A 3 -29.07 -13.87 7.29
N THR A 4 -29.50 -14.04 6.07
CA THR A 4 -28.71 -14.51 4.95
C THR A 4 -27.71 -13.43 4.57
N GLN A 5 -26.42 -13.70 4.73
CA GLN A 5 -25.34 -12.83 4.26
C GLN A 5 -25.05 -13.16 2.80
N GLU A 6 -25.47 -12.31 1.90
CA GLU A 6 -24.99 -12.30 0.51
C GLU A 6 -23.53 -11.85 0.47
N GLN A 7 -22.66 -12.81 0.18
CA GLN A 7 -21.28 -12.55 -0.18
C GLN A 7 -21.24 -12.01 -1.61
N LYS A 8 -21.08 -10.71 -1.77
CA LYS A 8 -20.81 -10.08 -3.06
C LYS A 8 -19.37 -10.40 -3.47
N GLN A 9 -19.23 -11.43 -4.31
CA GLN A 9 -17.99 -11.78 -5.00
C GLN A 9 -17.58 -10.64 -5.94
N GLN A 10 -16.37 -10.14 -5.78
CA GLN A 10 -15.73 -9.29 -6.77
C GLN A 10 -15.30 -10.14 -7.97
N PRO A 11 -15.51 -9.67 -9.21
CA PRO A 11 -15.14 -10.44 -10.40
C PRO A 11 -13.62 -10.52 -10.56
N ALA A 12 -13.16 -11.72 -10.87
CA ALA A 12 -11.79 -11.99 -11.29
C ALA A 12 -11.52 -11.31 -12.64
N ALA A 13 -10.53 -10.42 -12.65
CA ALA A 13 -10.02 -9.86 -13.90
C ALA A 13 -9.15 -10.92 -14.60
N GLY A 14 -9.52 -11.18 -15.85
CA GLY A 14 -8.98 -12.23 -16.69
C GLY A 14 -7.51 -12.06 -17.04
N ALA A 15 -6.88 -13.21 -17.26
CA ALA A 15 -5.56 -13.37 -17.81
C ALA A 15 -5.50 -12.87 -19.25
N ALA A 16 -4.50 -12.03 -19.57
CA ALA A 16 -4.04 -11.83 -20.93
C ALA A 16 -2.52 -12.04 -20.98
N ALA A 17 -2.15 -12.95 -21.87
CA ALA A 17 -0.80 -13.44 -22.09
C ALA A 17 0.11 -12.44 -22.81
N GLY A 18 1.36 -12.44 -22.42
CA GLY A 18 2.58 -12.36 -23.21
C GLY A 18 2.79 -11.22 -24.19
N LYS A 19 3.93 -10.50 -23.99
CA LYS A 19 4.96 -10.39 -25.04
C LYS A 19 6.21 -9.74 -24.43
N ASP A 20 7.32 -10.47 -24.55
CA ASP A 20 8.67 -9.97 -24.37
C ASP A 20 8.92 -8.80 -25.33
N THR A 21 9.47 -7.70 -24.82
CA THR A 21 10.27 -6.80 -25.64
C THR A 21 11.24 -5.97 -24.80
N ALA A 22 12.51 -6.33 -24.99
CA ALA A 22 13.67 -5.46 -25.15
C ALA A 22 13.93 -4.34 -24.13
N VAL A 23 15.05 -4.51 -23.45
CA VAL A 23 15.91 -3.50 -22.88
C VAL A 23 16.15 -2.36 -23.88
N GLY A 24 15.62 -1.19 -23.61
CA GLY A 24 15.90 0.06 -24.28
C GLY A 24 16.74 0.96 -23.39
N LYS A 25 17.96 1.25 -23.84
CA LYS A 25 18.96 2.15 -23.24
C LYS A 25 18.43 3.57 -23.09
N ASP A 26 18.96 4.19 -22.02
CA ASP A 26 19.03 5.62 -21.78
C ASP A 26 19.09 6.52 -23.01
N THR A 27 18.31 7.58 -22.98
CA THR A 27 18.76 8.90 -23.48
C THR A 27 17.85 10.02 -22.93
N GLY A 28 18.48 10.99 -22.25
CA GLY A 28 18.11 12.36 -22.44
C GLY A 28 17.37 13.09 -21.31
N THR A 29 18.15 13.75 -20.48
CA THR A 29 17.99 15.16 -20.01
C THR A 29 16.57 15.73 -19.92
N GLY A 30 16.13 16.05 -18.69
CA GLY A 30 15.14 17.11 -18.51
C GLY A 30 14.04 16.78 -17.53
N ALA A 31 14.03 17.50 -16.40
CA ALA A 31 13.12 17.43 -15.28
C ALA A 31 13.22 16.10 -14.51
N ALA A 32 13.78 16.15 -13.32
CA ALA A 32 13.84 15.01 -12.42
C ALA A 32 12.43 14.38 -12.32
N ALA A 33 12.27 13.20 -12.88
CA ALA A 33 11.00 12.48 -12.85
C ALA A 33 10.57 12.37 -11.38
N PHE A 34 9.34 12.75 -11.08
CA PHE A 34 8.80 12.73 -9.73
C PHE A 34 8.89 11.30 -9.16
N GLU A 35 9.73 11.13 -8.13
CA GLU A 35 9.87 9.88 -7.40
C GLU A 35 8.99 9.92 -6.15
N PRO A 36 7.86 9.19 -6.12
CA PRO A 36 6.93 9.24 -5.00
C PRO A 36 7.53 8.59 -3.75
N LYS A 37 7.37 9.22 -2.60
CA LYS A 37 7.75 8.68 -1.29
C LYS A 37 6.62 7.86 -0.72
N ILE A 38 6.79 6.55 -0.63
CA ILE A 38 5.78 5.62 -0.17
C ILE A 38 6.16 5.03 1.17
N VAL A 39 5.19 4.93 2.08
CA VAL A 39 5.34 4.27 3.37
C VAL A 39 4.43 3.04 3.40
N ALA A 40 5.03 1.87 3.57
CA ALA A 40 4.33 0.59 3.68
C ALA A 40 4.36 0.09 5.13
N PHE A 41 3.20 0.00 5.77
CA PHE A 41 3.07 -0.61 7.10
C PHE A 41 2.80 -2.10 6.93
N CYS A 42 3.78 -2.94 7.28
CA CYS A 42 3.72 -4.38 7.07
C CYS A 42 3.60 -5.14 8.39
N CYS A 43 2.58 -6.01 8.49
CA CYS A 43 2.42 -6.91 9.62
C CYS A 43 3.57 -7.90 9.71
N ASN A 44 4.15 -8.03 10.91
CA ASN A 44 5.31 -8.90 11.17
C ASN A 44 5.09 -10.36 10.73
N TRP A 45 3.89 -10.88 10.95
CA TRP A 45 3.59 -12.31 10.81
C TRP A 45 3.27 -12.75 9.37
N CYS A 46 2.93 -11.81 8.49
CA CYS A 46 2.54 -12.14 7.12
C CYS A 46 3.22 -11.22 6.10
N SER A 47 2.77 -10.00 5.92
CA SER A 47 3.22 -9.13 4.83
C SER A 47 4.68 -8.70 4.93
N TYR A 48 5.25 -8.60 6.15
CA TYR A 48 6.70 -8.35 6.30
C TYR A 48 7.52 -9.59 5.88
N ALA A 49 7.08 -10.79 6.29
CA ALA A 49 7.70 -12.03 5.84
C ALA A 49 7.55 -12.21 4.32
N GLY A 50 6.41 -11.80 3.75
CA GLY A 50 6.22 -11.75 2.30
C GLY A 50 7.18 -10.78 1.61
N ALA A 51 7.43 -9.61 2.20
CA ALA A 51 8.42 -8.65 1.69
C ALA A 51 9.85 -9.22 1.74
N ASP A 52 10.20 -9.90 2.83
CA ASP A 52 11.49 -10.59 2.99
C ASP A 52 11.62 -11.73 1.96
N GLY A 53 10.56 -12.51 1.78
CA GLY A 53 10.46 -13.53 0.74
C GLY A 53 10.61 -12.99 -0.68
N ALA A 54 10.10 -11.79 -0.96
CA ALA A 54 10.31 -11.12 -2.24
C ALA A 54 11.80 -10.80 -2.45
N GLY A 55 12.48 -10.28 -1.42
CA GLY A 55 13.91 -10.00 -1.46
C GLY A 55 14.74 -11.27 -1.70
N THR A 56 14.45 -12.35 -0.95
CA THR A 56 15.11 -13.65 -1.09
C THR A 56 14.92 -14.25 -2.48
N ALA A 57 13.72 -14.11 -3.04
CA ALA A 57 13.38 -14.54 -4.40
C ALA A 57 13.86 -13.56 -5.48
N ARG A 58 14.61 -12.52 -5.12
CA ARG A 58 15.13 -11.46 -6.04
C ARG A 58 14.03 -10.81 -6.88
N LYS A 59 12.83 -10.67 -6.31
CA LYS A 59 11.74 -9.89 -6.93
C LYS A 59 11.97 -8.41 -6.65
N HIS A 60 12.10 -7.63 -7.71
CA HIS A 60 12.39 -6.21 -7.59
C HIS A 60 11.11 -5.40 -7.39
N TYR A 61 11.16 -4.45 -6.48
CA TYR A 61 10.20 -3.37 -6.34
C TYR A 61 10.93 -2.05 -6.03
N PRO A 62 10.31 -0.87 -6.23
CA PRO A 62 11.01 0.41 -6.15
C PRO A 62 11.59 0.70 -4.76
N ALA A 63 12.82 1.23 -4.72
CA ALA A 63 13.54 1.55 -3.48
C ALA A 63 12.92 2.73 -2.69
N ASN A 64 12.05 3.50 -3.32
CA ASN A 64 11.30 4.61 -2.72
C ASN A 64 10.15 4.14 -1.81
N VAL A 65 9.88 2.84 -1.72
CA VAL A 65 8.95 2.24 -0.76
C VAL A 65 9.68 1.98 0.56
N LYS A 66 9.30 2.71 1.60
CA LYS A 66 9.85 2.53 2.95
C LYS A 66 8.95 1.61 3.77
N ILE A 67 9.46 0.43 4.10
CA ILE A 67 8.72 -0.57 4.88
C ILE A 67 8.86 -0.27 6.37
N ILE A 68 7.74 -0.16 7.06
CA ILE A 68 7.64 -0.08 8.51
C ILE A 68 7.01 -1.37 9.03
N LYS A 69 7.81 -2.16 9.73
CA LYS A 69 7.35 -3.38 10.39
C LYS A 69 6.51 -3.03 11.60
N VAL A 70 5.32 -3.61 11.68
CA VAL A 70 4.41 -3.47 12.83
C VAL A 70 4.04 -4.83 13.39
N PRO A 71 3.80 -4.98 14.70
CA PRO A 71 3.43 -6.27 15.29
C PRO A 71 2.19 -6.89 14.64
N CYS A 72 1.21 -6.07 14.30
CA CYS A 72 -0.03 -6.47 13.65
C CYS A 72 -0.61 -5.29 12.87
N SER A 73 -1.28 -5.56 11.75
CA SER A 73 -2.01 -4.51 11.01
C SER A 73 -3.05 -3.80 11.88
N GLY A 74 -3.69 -4.49 12.82
CA GLY A 74 -4.60 -3.91 13.80
C GLY A 74 -3.97 -2.88 14.74
N ARG A 75 -2.63 -2.82 14.83
CA ARG A 75 -1.92 -1.79 15.62
C ARG A 75 -1.86 -0.46 14.88
N VAL A 76 -1.96 -0.47 13.56
CA VAL A 76 -1.89 0.75 12.75
C VAL A 76 -3.16 1.57 12.96
N ARG A 77 -2.99 2.73 13.55
CA ARG A 77 -4.06 3.71 13.75
C ARG A 77 -4.08 4.71 12.58
N PRO A 78 -5.21 5.34 12.27
CA PRO A 78 -5.29 6.43 11.29
C PRO A 78 -4.20 7.48 11.43
N LEU A 79 -3.86 7.82 12.69
CA LEU A 79 -2.81 8.80 12.98
C LEU A 79 -1.43 8.41 12.41
N PHE A 80 -1.09 7.12 12.28
CA PHE A 80 0.19 6.70 11.70
C PHE A 80 0.27 7.06 10.22
N ILE A 81 -0.80 6.84 9.49
CA ILE A 81 -0.92 7.20 8.07
C ILE A 81 -0.89 8.73 7.90
N LEU A 82 -1.69 9.45 8.69
CA LEU A 82 -1.71 10.91 8.66
C LEU A 82 -0.34 11.51 8.99
N ARG A 83 0.38 10.95 9.97
CA ARG A 83 1.76 11.35 10.29
C ARG A 83 2.73 11.07 9.15
N ALA A 84 2.59 9.97 8.44
CA ALA A 84 3.40 9.69 7.26
C ALA A 84 3.17 10.76 6.18
N PHE A 85 1.92 11.10 5.88
CA PHE A 85 1.58 12.18 4.95
C PHE A 85 2.10 13.54 5.42
N GLN A 86 1.93 13.88 6.70
CA GLN A 86 2.47 15.12 7.27
C GLN A 86 4.00 15.22 7.14
N LYS A 87 4.70 14.08 7.22
CA LYS A 87 6.16 14.00 7.05
C LYS A 87 6.60 13.95 5.58
N GLY A 88 5.66 14.05 4.65
CA GLY A 88 5.93 14.17 3.23
C GLY A 88 5.91 12.86 2.47
N ALA A 89 5.20 11.85 2.96
CA ALA A 89 4.86 10.70 2.14
C ALA A 89 3.80 11.09 1.10
N ASP A 90 3.95 10.61 -0.12
CA ASP A 90 3.01 10.82 -1.22
C ASP A 90 1.96 9.71 -1.30
N GLY A 91 2.31 8.52 -0.80
CA GLY A 91 1.42 7.38 -0.69
C GLY A 91 1.64 6.58 0.60
N GLY A 92 0.58 5.97 1.10
CA GLY A 92 0.60 5.06 2.24
C GLY A 92 -0.06 3.73 1.91
N ILE A 93 0.56 2.62 2.28
CA ILE A 93 -0.04 1.31 2.10
C ILE A 93 0.00 0.53 3.41
N LEU A 94 -1.12 -0.09 3.77
CA LEU A 94 -1.22 -1.01 4.89
C LEU A 94 -1.34 -2.44 4.38
N CYS A 95 -0.33 -3.25 4.67
CA CYS A 95 -0.31 -4.66 4.32
C CYS A 95 -0.54 -5.53 5.57
N GLY A 96 -1.60 -6.32 5.54
CA GLY A 96 -1.99 -7.22 6.63
C GLY A 96 -2.16 -8.66 6.19
N CYS A 97 -2.42 -9.55 7.14
CA CYS A 97 -2.80 -10.94 6.89
C CYS A 97 -4.17 -11.00 6.20
N HIS A 98 -4.40 -12.03 5.38
CA HIS A 98 -5.73 -12.30 4.84
C HIS A 98 -6.79 -12.40 5.94
N PRO A 99 -8.04 -12.00 5.66
CA PRO A 99 -9.14 -12.20 6.60
C PRO A 99 -9.26 -13.67 7.00
N GLY A 100 -9.27 -13.94 8.31
CA GLY A 100 -9.24 -15.30 8.86
C GLY A 100 -7.85 -15.78 9.29
N ASP A 101 -6.75 -15.28 8.68
CA ASP A 101 -5.37 -15.77 8.93
C ASP A 101 -4.58 -14.88 9.92
N CYS A 102 -5.25 -14.01 10.64
CA CYS A 102 -4.55 -13.11 11.55
C CYS A 102 -3.97 -13.85 12.75
N HIS A 103 -2.66 -13.73 12.99
CA HIS A 103 -2.00 -14.31 14.14
C HIS A 103 -2.67 -13.95 15.49
N TYR A 104 -3.25 -12.75 15.57
CA TYR A 104 -4.01 -12.26 16.73
C TYR A 104 -5.53 -12.38 16.53
N MET A 105 -5.98 -13.24 15.64
CA MET A 105 -7.37 -13.57 15.30
C MET A 105 -8.16 -12.42 14.64
N THR A 106 -8.17 -11.23 15.20
CA THR A 106 -9.08 -10.13 14.79
C THR A 106 -8.39 -8.86 14.31
N GLY A 107 -7.06 -8.83 14.32
CA GLY A 107 -6.28 -7.61 14.04
C GLY A 107 -6.52 -7.02 12.64
N ASN A 108 -6.65 -7.85 11.62
CA ASN A 108 -6.95 -7.43 10.24
C ASN A 108 -8.37 -6.85 10.10
N TYR A 109 -9.36 -7.37 10.81
CA TYR A 109 -10.72 -6.81 10.83
C TYR A 109 -10.75 -5.42 11.46
N TYR A 110 -10.00 -5.20 12.55
CA TYR A 110 -9.84 -3.86 13.14
C TYR A 110 -9.11 -2.91 12.20
N ALA A 111 -8.07 -3.40 11.52
CA ALA A 111 -7.35 -2.61 10.52
C ALA A 111 -8.28 -2.16 9.40
N ARG A 112 -9.05 -3.06 8.82
CA ARG A 112 -10.01 -2.78 7.75
C ARG A 112 -10.97 -1.66 8.14
N ARG A 113 -11.70 -1.82 9.26
CA ARG A 113 -12.68 -0.82 9.72
C ARG A 113 -12.06 0.56 9.93
N ARG A 114 -10.85 0.62 10.51
CA ARG A 114 -10.15 1.89 10.76
C ARG A 114 -9.69 2.55 9.47
N MET A 115 -9.26 1.77 8.50
CA MET A 115 -8.82 2.32 7.21
C MET A 115 -10.00 2.76 6.36
N ASP A 116 -11.13 2.06 6.38
CA ASP A 116 -12.36 2.48 5.72
C ASP A 116 -12.85 3.84 6.26
N LEU A 117 -12.80 4.01 7.60
CA LEU A 117 -13.08 5.30 8.22
C LEU A 117 -12.07 6.38 7.80
N LEU A 118 -10.77 6.04 7.79
CA LEU A 118 -9.73 6.98 7.39
C LEU A 118 -9.88 7.42 5.94
N LEU A 119 -10.23 6.51 5.02
CA LEU A 119 -10.48 6.83 3.61
C LEU A 119 -11.58 7.90 3.46
N SER A 120 -12.65 7.80 4.27
CA SER A 120 -13.70 8.81 4.28
C SER A 120 -13.22 10.16 4.83
N MET A 121 -12.32 10.13 5.84
CA MET A 121 -11.73 11.33 6.41
C MET A 121 -10.72 12.01 5.48
N LEU A 122 -9.95 11.24 4.70
CA LEU A 122 -8.97 11.77 3.75
C LEU A 122 -9.63 12.67 2.71
N ASP A 123 -10.79 12.29 2.23
CA ASP A 123 -11.58 13.09 1.30
C ASP A 123 -11.95 14.45 1.90
N TYR A 124 -12.42 14.44 3.14
CA TYR A 124 -12.74 15.67 3.87
C TYR A 124 -11.48 16.55 4.09
N LEU A 125 -10.32 15.94 4.30
CA LEU A 125 -9.04 16.65 4.44
C LEU A 125 -8.47 17.11 3.09
N GLY A 126 -9.13 16.79 1.97
CA GLY A 126 -8.70 17.14 0.62
C GLY A 126 -7.49 16.32 0.13
N VAL A 127 -7.28 15.16 0.70
CA VAL A 127 -6.26 14.19 0.26
C VAL A 127 -6.94 13.12 -0.59
N ALA A 128 -6.43 12.88 -1.79
CA ALA A 128 -6.99 11.85 -2.66
C ALA A 128 -6.99 10.48 -1.96
N LYS A 129 -8.13 9.81 -1.94
CA LYS A 129 -8.30 8.48 -1.30
C LYS A 129 -7.34 7.45 -1.86
N ASP A 130 -7.04 7.56 -3.15
CA ASP A 130 -6.15 6.66 -3.89
C ASP A 130 -4.69 6.71 -3.41
N ARG A 131 -4.34 7.69 -2.57
CA ARG A 131 -3.04 7.77 -1.90
C ARG A 131 -2.91 6.81 -0.71
N LEU A 132 -4.01 6.20 -0.28
CA LEU A 132 -4.01 5.16 0.75
C LEU A 132 -4.59 3.86 0.20
N ARG A 133 -3.81 2.78 0.32
CA ARG A 133 -4.23 1.43 -0.08
C ARG A 133 -4.16 0.48 1.11
N VAL A 134 -5.11 -0.43 1.20
CA VAL A 134 -5.09 -1.57 2.11
C VAL A 134 -4.97 -2.84 1.29
N ALA A 135 -4.03 -3.70 1.64
CA ALA A 135 -3.80 -4.95 0.94
C ALA A 135 -3.61 -6.12 1.92
N TRP A 136 -4.02 -7.28 1.49
CA TRP A 136 -3.85 -8.52 2.25
C TRP A 136 -2.81 -9.38 1.54
N VAL A 137 -1.73 -9.69 2.25
CA VAL A 137 -0.58 -10.45 1.72
C VAL A 137 -0.14 -11.45 2.77
N SER A 138 -0.02 -12.72 2.39
CA SER A 138 0.52 -13.77 3.26
C SER A 138 2.05 -13.83 3.19
N ALA A 139 2.65 -14.60 4.11
CA ALA A 139 4.10 -14.78 4.16
C ALA A 139 4.67 -15.47 2.90
N SER A 140 3.89 -16.33 2.25
CA SER A 140 4.29 -17.05 1.04
C SER A 140 4.10 -16.25 -0.25
N GLU A 141 3.45 -15.08 -0.19
CA GLU A 141 3.09 -14.28 -1.36
C GLU A 141 4.12 -13.17 -1.68
N GLY A 142 5.42 -13.50 -1.65
CA GLY A 142 6.48 -12.50 -1.92
C GLY A 142 6.40 -11.90 -3.33
N ALA A 143 6.08 -12.70 -4.35
CA ALA A 143 5.90 -12.19 -5.71
C ALA A 143 4.76 -11.15 -5.77
N ARG A 144 3.60 -11.51 -5.20
CA ARG A 144 2.44 -10.61 -5.11
C ARG A 144 2.75 -9.33 -4.33
N PHE A 145 3.59 -9.42 -3.29
CA PHE A 145 4.04 -8.22 -2.57
C PHE A 145 4.81 -7.28 -3.49
N ALA A 146 5.77 -7.80 -4.27
CA ALA A 146 6.55 -6.98 -5.20
C ALA A 146 5.65 -6.35 -6.28
N ASP A 147 4.76 -7.12 -6.88
CA ASP A 147 3.81 -6.62 -7.90
C ASP A 147 2.92 -5.52 -7.32
N LEU A 148 2.41 -5.69 -6.11
CA LEU A 148 1.61 -4.70 -5.40
C LEU A 148 2.38 -3.39 -5.17
N MET A 149 3.67 -3.46 -4.78
CA MET A 149 4.49 -2.27 -4.58
C MET A 149 4.78 -1.56 -5.91
N ASN A 150 5.04 -2.30 -6.98
CA ASN A 150 5.25 -1.75 -8.32
C ASN A 150 3.98 -1.02 -8.81
N GLU A 151 2.84 -1.69 -8.76
CA GLU A 151 1.55 -1.13 -9.16
C GLU A 151 1.20 0.14 -8.36
N PHE A 152 1.34 0.07 -7.03
CA PHE A 152 1.02 1.21 -6.17
C PHE A 152 1.96 2.39 -6.41
N THR A 153 3.25 2.13 -6.62
CA THR A 153 4.24 3.19 -6.92
C THR A 153 3.91 3.88 -8.24
N ALA A 154 3.61 3.13 -9.29
CA ALA A 154 3.22 3.68 -10.58
C ALA A 154 1.94 4.53 -10.45
N HIS A 155 0.96 4.04 -9.69
CA HIS A 155 -0.28 4.77 -9.42
C HIS A 155 -0.02 6.10 -8.69
N ILE A 156 0.79 6.09 -7.60
CA ILE A 156 1.12 7.34 -6.88
C ILE A 156 1.94 8.29 -7.76
N ALA A 157 2.82 7.77 -8.61
CA ALA A 157 3.56 8.60 -9.57
C ALA A 157 2.62 9.34 -10.53
N SER A 158 1.56 8.70 -11.00
CA SER A 158 0.55 9.34 -11.86
C SER A 158 -0.27 10.42 -11.14
N LEU A 159 -0.47 10.30 -9.82
CA LEU A 159 -1.16 11.31 -9.02
C LEU A 159 -0.30 12.53 -8.68
N GLY A 160 1.02 12.43 -8.88
CA GLY A 160 1.98 13.48 -8.53
C GLY A 160 2.14 13.67 -7.01
N GLU A 161 2.81 14.76 -6.63
CA GLU A 161 3.18 15.07 -5.25
C GLU A 161 1.96 15.39 -4.37
N ASN A 162 2.02 14.95 -3.11
CA ASN A 162 0.99 15.26 -2.12
C ASN A 162 1.26 16.63 -1.48
N VAL A 163 0.76 17.69 -2.12
CA VAL A 163 1.03 19.08 -1.71
C VAL A 163 0.25 19.50 -0.47
N LYS A 164 -1.00 19.04 -0.31
CA LYS A 164 -1.93 19.58 0.68
C LYS A 164 -1.51 19.40 2.15
N LEU A 165 -1.00 18.25 2.53
CA LEU A 165 -0.56 18.01 3.91
C LEU A 165 0.86 18.55 4.19
N ARG A 166 1.67 18.77 3.15
CA ARG A 166 2.97 19.46 3.29
C ARG A 166 2.82 20.92 3.68
N ASP A 167 1.84 21.62 3.12
CA ASP A 167 1.62 23.04 3.41
C ASP A 167 1.20 23.30 4.86
N MET A 168 0.48 22.38 5.49
CA MET A 168 0.10 22.49 6.90
C MET A 168 1.28 22.34 7.86
N ARG A 169 2.39 21.77 7.42
CA ARG A 169 3.62 21.61 8.23
C ARG A 169 4.50 22.87 8.22
N CYS A 170 4.43 23.67 7.17
CA CYS A 170 5.21 24.89 7.02
C CYS A 170 4.58 26.13 7.67
N ARG A 171 3.40 26.00 8.25
CA ARG A 171 2.73 27.09 9.01
C ARG A 171 3.07 26.97 10.51
N LYS A 172 4.34 27.06 10.86
CA LYS A 172 4.79 27.35 12.21
C LYS A 172 5.21 28.81 12.28
#